data_6aa6bbf0a0b0db010a5d969df314823e
#
_entry.id   6aa6bbf0a0b0db010a5d969df314823e
#
_cell.length_a   1.000
_cell.length_b   1.000
_cell.length_c   1.000
_cell.angle_alpha   90.00
_cell.angle_beta   90.00
_cell.angle_gamma   90.00
#
_symmetry.space_group_name_H-M   'P 1'
#
loop_
_entity.id
_entity.type
_entity.pdbx_description
1 polymer ?
#
loop_
_entity_poly.entity_id
_entity_poly.type
_entity_poly.pdbx_seq_one_letter_code
_entity_poly.pdbx_strand_id
1 'polypeptide(L)'
;MRNVMVQLFTLRSSLFTFHLSLFTLLASSFVLSSCNDWLDVKPNNEQVTDDYWQSKEDVEAVIASGYYYMRTCVPNYIKWGELRGGTFYSSNAADNKLQDFNLTPEYALCDYSSVYKVINMANSVINYAPSVKDRDNTYYDAVMNSHLCEAYFQRAYNYLILAKNYKEVPLILKAYVDDNESFDIAKTTEDSIVMQVKQDCLTALGTGAAKGTYEVDWQTKGRVTKWALYALMADACLWSEDYDECIKYCDLILNATDNFRPAFMKNTNDWYNIFSAGNTNESIFELNWSYALNQETNNFASLWSQSSGSRLRFTNVATEKLKAETQELIDNGMVADGRMGRMLLSTYVPESGTLIGWSTSNTPYMWKYNGTDVQDITGGVRAYQDANFIIYRVAEIILIKAQAEIMKGNYREAVELINRIRNRAGLGYFNDIDTHAEDADIQISQLDEFTLLEEVLNQKQMELVGEGKRWYDLLWFGRIGNNKYRQQFIDAVVEGNQTTNQSWVQSVLQDKNAWYMPLPQADIEHNSLLVQNPYYASGN
;
A
#
# COMPACT_ATOMS: atom_id res chain seq x y z
N MET A 1 58.53 33.14 81.41
CA MET A 1 58.75 32.88 79.92
C MET A 1 58.07 31.60 79.42
N ARG A 2 57.82 30.58 80.24
CA ARG A 2 57.24 29.28 79.74
C ARG A 2 55.75 29.38 79.35
N ASN A 3 54.97 30.22 79.99
CA ASN A 3 53.53 30.35 79.68
C ASN A 3 53.19 31.17 78.45
N VAL A 4 54.08 32.10 78.03
CA VAL A 4 53.90 32.95 76.86
C VAL A 4 54.22 32.15 75.57
N MET A 5 55.21 31.24 75.65
CA MET A 5 55.55 30.35 74.51
C MET A 5 54.44 29.32 74.20
N VAL A 6 53.76 28.79 75.21
CA VAL A 6 52.68 27.85 75.00
C VAL A 6 51.45 28.51 74.37
N GLN A 7 51.15 29.75 74.75
CA GLN A 7 50.05 30.50 74.12
C GLN A 7 50.32 30.92 72.67
N LEU A 8 51.57 31.24 72.37
CA LEU A 8 51.97 31.56 70.97
C LEU A 8 51.96 30.30 70.06
N PHE A 9 52.29 29.09 70.62
CA PHE A 9 52.20 27.84 69.87
C PHE A 9 50.79 27.38 69.62
N THR A 10 49.85 27.57 70.58
CA THR A 10 48.47 27.24 70.42
C THR A 10 47.74 28.22 69.47
N LEU A 11 48.07 29.53 69.46
CA LEU A 11 47.53 30.46 68.51
C LEU A 11 48.02 30.17 67.06
N ARG A 12 49.31 29.79 66.86
CA ARG A 12 49.81 29.41 65.56
C ARG A 12 49.20 28.09 65.03
N SER A 13 49.00 27.12 65.88
CA SER A 13 48.36 25.87 65.49
C SER A 13 46.86 26.07 65.13
N SER A 14 46.16 26.93 65.88
CA SER A 14 44.75 27.27 65.60
C SER A 14 44.59 28.06 64.31
N LEU A 15 45.51 29.03 64.00
CA LEU A 15 45.51 29.73 62.73
C LEU A 15 45.85 28.80 61.55
N PHE A 16 46.78 27.84 61.76
CA PHE A 16 47.12 26.86 60.72
C PHE A 16 45.96 25.91 60.42
N THR A 17 45.28 25.42 61.43
CA THR A 17 44.07 24.58 61.26
C THR A 17 42.93 25.34 60.64
N PHE A 18 42.76 26.67 60.98
CA PHE A 18 41.74 27.47 60.34
C PHE A 18 42.03 27.75 58.85
N HIS A 19 43.28 28.02 58.49
CA HIS A 19 43.65 28.17 57.08
C HIS A 19 43.59 26.85 56.31
N LEU A 20 43.88 25.73 56.92
CA LEU A 20 43.79 24.43 56.28
C LEU A 20 42.34 24.01 56.06
N SER A 21 41.42 24.33 57.01
CA SER A 21 39.99 24.08 56.86
C SER A 21 39.34 25.02 55.81
N LEU A 22 39.78 26.29 55.77
CA LEU A 22 39.34 27.22 54.74
C LEU A 22 39.79 26.84 53.34
N PHE A 23 41.03 26.30 53.23
CA PHE A 23 41.59 25.81 51.95
C PHE A 23 40.89 24.52 51.52
N THR A 24 40.55 23.62 52.41
CA THR A 24 39.73 22.43 52.10
C THR A 24 38.29 22.76 51.72
N LEU A 25 37.70 23.80 52.32
CA LEU A 25 36.36 24.25 51.95
C LEU A 25 36.36 24.93 50.56
N LEU A 26 37.37 25.73 50.27
CA LEU A 26 37.58 26.33 48.94
C LEU A 26 37.92 25.27 47.88
N ALA A 27 38.76 24.29 48.20
CA ALA A 27 39.08 23.18 47.28
C ALA A 27 37.82 22.29 47.02
N SER A 28 36.96 22.06 48.00
CA SER A 28 35.73 21.29 47.83
C SER A 28 34.67 22.06 46.99
N SER A 29 34.64 23.41 47.03
CA SER A 29 33.75 24.22 46.18
C SER A 29 34.19 24.23 44.73
N PHE A 30 35.51 24.04 44.42
CA PHE A 30 35.99 23.88 43.04
C PHE A 30 35.74 22.47 42.45
N VAL A 31 35.55 21.47 43.29
CA VAL A 31 35.25 20.11 42.83
C VAL A 31 33.75 19.92 42.54
N LEU A 32 32.86 20.81 43.02
CA LEU A 32 31.44 20.79 42.78
C LEU A 32 31.00 21.54 41.53
N SER A 33 31.91 22.25 40.86
CA SER A 33 31.68 22.78 39.52
C SER A 33 32.22 21.82 38.44
N SER A 34 32.12 20.53 38.70
CA SER A 34 32.41 19.49 37.74
C SER A 34 31.35 19.49 36.67
N CYS A 35 31.77 19.83 35.49
CA CYS A 35 31.18 19.58 34.19
C CYS A 35 29.83 18.80 34.20
N ASN A 36 28.74 19.50 34.00
CA ASN A 36 27.48 18.88 33.60
C ASN A 36 27.65 18.10 32.28
N ASP A 37 28.62 18.48 31.45
CA ASP A 37 28.92 17.83 30.17
C ASP A 37 29.56 16.43 30.30
N TRP A 38 30.08 16.05 31.49
CA TRP A 38 30.70 14.73 31.67
C TRP A 38 29.71 13.63 32.09
N LEU A 39 28.52 14.00 32.50
CA LEU A 39 27.42 13.06 32.79
C LEU A 39 26.49 12.85 31.58
N ASP A 40 26.61 13.69 30.56
CA ASP A 40 25.99 13.50 29.24
C ASP A 40 26.85 12.54 28.41
N VAL A 41 27.00 11.30 28.86
CA VAL A 41 27.57 10.22 28.08
C VAL A 41 26.52 9.89 27.01
N LYS A 42 26.58 10.59 25.88
CA LYS A 42 25.88 10.13 24.68
C LYS A 42 26.40 8.73 24.36
N PRO A 43 25.52 7.73 24.27
CA PRO A 43 25.95 6.38 23.88
C PRO A 43 26.70 6.48 22.54
N ASN A 44 27.92 6.01 22.47
CA ASN A 44 28.75 6.08 21.26
C ASN A 44 28.14 5.31 20.05
N ASN A 45 27.01 4.64 20.25
CA ASN A 45 26.31 3.79 19.25
C ASN A 45 24.86 4.25 18.97
N GLU A 46 24.35 5.30 19.63
CA GLU A 46 23.03 5.85 19.34
C GLU A 46 23.17 7.25 18.82
N GLN A 47 22.81 7.47 17.54
CA GLN A 47 22.67 8.81 16.99
C GLN A 47 21.48 9.48 17.69
N VAL A 48 21.74 10.56 18.41
CA VAL A 48 20.67 11.38 18.98
C VAL A 48 19.95 12.05 17.82
N THR A 49 18.64 12.18 17.87
CA THR A 49 17.82 12.73 16.80
C THR A 49 18.34 14.07 16.27
N ASP A 50 18.83 14.94 17.17
CA ASP A 50 19.39 16.25 16.81
C ASP A 50 20.72 16.18 16.04
N ASP A 51 21.48 15.09 16.20
CA ASP A 51 22.76 14.87 15.53
C ASP A 51 22.58 14.13 14.19
N TYR A 52 21.42 13.51 13.94
CA TYR A 52 21.16 12.74 12.72
C TYR A 52 20.85 13.65 11.51
N TRP A 53 19.98 14.64 11.67
CA TRP A 53 19.46 15.46 10.58
C TRP A 53 20.42 16.60 10.19
N GLN A 54 21.49 16.29 9.45
CA GLN A 54 22.55 17.24 9.08
C GLN A 54 22.56 17.60 7.59
N SER A 55 22.17 16.67 6.71
CA SER A 55 22.31 16.80 5.27
C SER A 55 21.07 16.32 4.51
N LYS A 56 20.95 16.66 3.23
CA LYS A 56 19.90 16.14 2.35
C LYS A 56 20.00 14.61 2.20
N GLU A 57 21.21 14.06 2.28
CA GLU A 57 21.45 12.62 2.21
C GLU A 57 20.83 11.88 3.40
N ASP A 58 20.80 12.50 4.59
CA ASP A 58 20.12 11.95 5.77
C ASP A 58 18.60 11.92 5.53
N VAL A 59 18.04 12.96 4.95
CA VAL A 59 16.61 13.00 4.58
C VAL A 59 16.31 11.93 3.54
N GLU A 60 17.13 11.78 2.49
CA GLU A 60 16.98 10.75 1.47
C GLU A 60 17.06 9.33 2.06
N ALA A 61 17.93 9.11 3.05
CA ALA A 61 18.07 7.82 3.73
C ALA A 61 16.77 7.44 4.49
N VAL A 62 16.11 8.41 5.13
CA VAL A 62 14.83 8.14 5.82
C VAL A 62 13.71 7.92 4.83
N ILE A 63 13.65 8.65 3.71
CA ILE A 63 12.70 8.40 2.60
C ILE A 63 12.91 6.99 2.04
N ALA A 64 14.17 6.59 1.79
CA ALA A 64 14.50 5.25 1.33
C ALA A 64 14.08 4.17 2.33
N SER A 65 14.21 4.43 3.65
CA SER A 65 13.71 3.56 4.70
C SER A 65 12.19 3.41 4.65
N GLY A 66 11.45 4.49 4.35
CA GLY A 66 10.02 4.45 4.10
C GLY A 66 9.66 3.49 2.94
N TYR A 67 10.33 3.57 1.80
CA TYR A 67 10.16 2.63 0.68
C TYR A 67 10.54 1.19 1.07
N TYR A 68 11.62 1.02 1.82
CA TYR A 68 12.01 -0.31 2.33
C TYR A 68 10.90 -0.93 3.19
N TYR A 69 10.33 -0.17 4.14
CA TYR A 69 9.22 -0.67 4.95
C TYR A 69 7.94 -0.91 4.13
N MET A 70 7.65 -0.09 3.11
CA MET A 70 6.55 -0.39 2.17
C MET A 70 6.77 -1.75 1.48
N ARG A 71 8.01 -2.07 1.05
CA ARG A 71 8.33 -3.39 0.48
C ARG A 71 8.08 -4.52 1.48
N THR A 72 8.36 -4.32 2.77
CA THR A 72 8.08 -5.33 3.81
C THR A 72 6.59 -5.58 3.99
N CYS A 73 5.73 -4.59 3.71
CA CYS A 73 4.29 -4.70 3.81
C CYS A 73 3.63 -5.46 2.64
N VAL A 74 4.31 -5.66 1.50
CA VAL A 74 3.70 -6.23 0.29
C VAL A 74 2.97 -7.56 0.51
N PRO A 75 3.50 -8.54 1.26
CA PRO A 75 2.76 -9.77 1.53
C PRO A 75 1.42 -9.53 2.23
N ASN A 76 1.35 -8.52 3.13
CA ASN A 76 0.11 -8.13 3.78
C ASN A 76 -0.82 -7.40 2.83
N TYR A 77 -0.32 -6.47 2.01
CA TYR A 77 -1.13 -5.78 0.99
C TYR A 77 -1.82 -6.78 0.05
N ILE A 78 -1.09 -7.81 -0.41
CA ILE A 78 -1.64 -8.88 -1.25
C ILE A 78 -2.71 -9.66 -0.47
N LYS A 79 -2.40 -10.17 0.73
CA LYS A 79 -3.34 -11.00 1.49
C LYS A 79 -4.59 -10.24 1.91
N TRP A 80 -4.44 -9.01 2.38
CA TRP A 80 -5.55 -8.14 2.77
C TRP A 80 -6.47 -7.81 1.60
N GLY A 81 -5.88 -7.55 0.44
CA GLY A 81 -6.63 -7.18 -0.75
C GLY A 81 -7.19 -8.34 -1.57
N GLU A 82 -6.69 -9.57 -1.38
CA GLU A 82 -7.09 -10.70 -2.23
C GLU A 82 -7.89 -11.79 -1.49
N LEU A 83 -7.48 -12.17 -0.27
CA LEU A 83 -8.02 -13.39 0.37
C LEU A 83 -9.50 -13.31 0.73
N ARG A 84 -10.04 -12.11 1.01
CA ARG A 84 -11.48 -11.92 1.26
C ARG A 84 -12.29 -11.70 -0.01
N GLY A 85 -11.60 -11.53 -1.15
CA GLY A 85 -12.21 -11.11 -2.42
C GLY A 85 -12.71 -12.24 -3.32
N GLY A 86 -12.57 -13.49 -2.92
CA GLY A 86 -13.10 -14.64 -3.66
C GLY A 86 -12.32 -15.03 -4.92
N THR A 87 -11.19 -14.35 -5.24
CA THR A 87 -10.32 -14.74 -6.37
C THR A 87 -9.36 -15.85 -5.97
N PHE A 88 -8.82 -15.77 -4.76
CA PHE A 88 -7.86 -16.73 -4.24
C PHE A 88 -8.31 -17.34 -2.93
N TYR A 89 -7.85 -18.57 -2.69
CA TYR A 89 -7.82 -19.19 -1.38
C TYR A 89 -6.39 -19.55 -1.00
N SER A 90 -6.10 -19.64 0.29
CA SER A 90 -4.78 -20.04 0.74
C SER A 90 -4.70 -21.54 1.02
N SER A 91 -3.59 -22.16 0.61
CA SER A 91 -3.25 -23.52 1.04
C SER A 91 -2.68 -23.56 2.48
N ASN A 92 -2.45 -22.40 3.11
CA ASN A 92 -1.91 -22.28 4.45
C ASN A 92 -3.03 -21.99 5.46
N ALA A 93 -3.21 -22.88 6.41
CA ALA A 93 -4.25 -22.75 7.44
C ALA A 93 -4.17 -21.44 8.25
N ALA A 94 -2.96 -20.87 8.42
CA ALA A 94 -2.82 -19.59 9.09
C ALA A 94 -3.43 -18.42 8.31
N ASP A 95 -3.52 -18.50 6.99
CA ASP A 95 -4.13 -17.46 6.16
C ASP A 95 -5.67 -17.62 6.04
N ASN A 96 -6.18 -18.85 6.27
CA ASN A 96 -7.60 -19.17 6.07
C ASN A 96 -8.54 -18.42 7.02
N LYS A 97 -8.06 -18.01 8.20
CA LYS A 97 -8.87 -17.20 9.12
C LYS A 97 -9.32 -15.88 8.47
N LEU A 98 -8.46 -15.25 7.66
CA LEU A 98 -8.83 -14.03 6.94
C LEU A 98 -9.90 -14.31 5.88
N GLN A 99 -9.73 -15.38 5.11
CA GLN A 99 -10.66 -15.83 4.08
C GLN A 99 -12.03 -16.24 4.68
N ASP A 100 -12.00 -16.92 5.82
CA ASP A 100 -13.21 -17.45 6.47
C ASP A 100 -13.91 -16.41 7.37
N PHE A 101 -13.38 -15.19 7.43
CA PHE A 101 -13.89 -14.13 8.33
C PHE A 101 -13.90 -14.57 9.81
N ASN A 102 -13.00 -15.46 10.19
CA ASN A 102 -12.82 -15.94 11.56
C ASN A 102 -11.63 -15.24 12.22
N LEU A 103 -11.74 -13.92 12.32
CA LEU A 103 -10.66 -13.05 12.81
C LEU A 103 -10.78 -12.84 14.31
N THR A 104 -9.63 -12.78 14.97
CA THR A 104 -9.49 -12.36 16.37
C THR A 104 -8.43 -11.28 16.48
N PRO A 105 -8.45 -10.44 17.53
CA PRO A 105 -7.43 -9.39 17.72
C PRO A 105 -6.00 -9.90 17.81
N GLU A 106 -5.77 -11.17 18.19
CA GLU A 106 -4.45 -11.80 18.29
C GLU A 106 -3.97 -12.39 16.95
N TYR A 107 -4.80 -12.33 15.92
CA TYR A 107 -4.44 -12.92 14.63
C TYR A 107 -3.34 -12.13 13.93
N ALA A 108 -2.23 -12.80 13.59
CA ALA A 108 -1.03 -12.15 13.07
C ALA A 108 -1.23 -11.29 11.82
N LEU A 109 -2.21 -11.62 10.95
CA LEU A 109 -2.52 -10.78 9.80
C LEU A 109 -3.32 -9.51 10.15
N CYS A 110 -3.76 -9.36 11.40
CA CYS A 110 -4.35 -8.11 11.88
C CYS A 110 -3.29 -7.13 12.41
N ASP A 111 -2.01 -7.52 12.46
CA ASP A 111 -0.92 -6.63 12.83
C ASP A 111 -0.60 -5.63 11.71
N TYR A 112 -0.72 -4.35 12.02
CA TYR A 112 -0.41 -3.22 11.14
C TYR A 112 0.88 -2.48 11.51
N SER A 113 1.66 -3.00 12.44
CA SER A 113 2.88 -2.34 12.96
C SER A 113 3.85 -1.93 11.86
N SER A 114 4.02 -2.78 10.83
CA SER A 114 4.87 -2.48 9.67
C SER A 114 4.36 -1.27 8.88
N VAL A 115 3.04 -1.07 8.79
CA VAL A 115 2.43 0.08 8.11
C VAL A 115 2.70 1.36 8.90
N TYR A 116 2.56 1.32 10.23
CA TYR A 116 2.90 2.47 11.08
C TYR A 116 4.40 2.81 11.07
N LYS A 117 5.29 1.84 10.82
CA LYS A 117 6.71 2.15 10.59
C LYS A 117 6.91 3.03 9.36
N VAL A 118 6.21 2.77 8.25
CA VAL A 118 6.24 3.66 7.07
C VAL A 118 5.75 5.05 7.44
N ILE A 119 4.61 5.12 8.13
CA ILE A 119 4.01 6.39 8.58
C ILE A 119 4.99 7.18 9.46
N ASN A 120 5.69 6.51 10.39
CA ASN A 120 6.66 7.17 11.25
C ASN A 120 7.89 7.67 10.48
N MET A 121 8.40 6.92 9.50
CA MET A 121 9.47 7.43 8.61
C MET A 121 9.02 8.66 7.84
N ALA A 122 7.82 8.63 7.28
CA ALA A 122 7.24 9.78 6.59
C ALA A 122 7.05 10.98 7.50
N ASN A 123 6.50 10.78 8.72
CA ASN A 123 6.38 11.82 9.73
C ASN A 123 7.74 12.42 10.10
N SER A 124 8.77 11.59 10.24
CA SER A 124 10.13 12.05 10.56
C SER A 124 10.67 12.98 9.46
N VAL A 125 10.49 12.62 8.19
CA VAL A 125 10.88 13.51 7.07
C VAL A 125 10.08 14.81 7.12
N ILE A 126 8.77 14.75 7.29
CA ILE A 126 7.90 15.93 7.31
C ILE A 126 8.28 16.89 8.45
N ASN A 127 8.63 16.33 9.62
CA ASN A 127 8.96 17.13 10.80
C ASN A 127 10.37 17.71 10.74
N TYR A 128 11.37 16.95 10.25
CA TYR A 128 12.77 17.32 10.41
C TYR A 128 13.43 17.85 9.14
N ALA A 129 12.96 17.50 7.92
CA ALA A 129 13.56 18.01 6.68
C ALA A 129 13.64 19.55 6.62
N PRO A 130 12.65 20.33 7.13
CA PRO A 130 12.78 21.79 7.15
C PRO A 130 13.99 22.31 7.93
N SER A 131 14.37 21.65 9.03
CA SER A 131 15.53 22.08 9.84
C SER A 131 16.88 21.74 9.20
N VAL A 132 16.94 20.75 8.32
CA VAL A 132 18.16 20.38 7.58
C VAL A 132 18.59 21.49 6.62
N LYS A 133 17.64 22.22 6.06
CA LYS A 133 17.90 23.34 5.17
C LYS A 133 18.80 24.43 5.80
N ASP A 134 18.71 24.62 7.12
CA ASP A 134 19.51 25.61 7.84
C ASP A 134 20.95 25.13 8.06
N ARG A 135 21.22 23.83 7.89
CA ARG A 135 22.50 23.17 8.11
C ARG A 135 23.21 22.81 6.80
N ASP A 136 22.44 22.43 5.77
CA ASP A 136 22.93 22.07 4.43
C ASP A 136 22.51 23.11 3.39
N ASN A 137 23.43 23.94 2.94
CA ASN A 137 23.15 24.97 1.94
C ASN A 137 22.87 24.42 0.53
N THR A 138 23.09 23.12 0.29
CA THR A 138 22.71 22.45 -0.95
C THR A 138 21.26 21.94 -0.91
N TYR A 139 20.63 21.93 0.27
CA TYR A 139 19.27 21.52 0.49
C TYR A 139 18.28 22.68 0.39
N TYR A 140 18.12 23.22 -0.83
CA TYR A 140 17.24 24.35 -1.08
C TYR A 140 15.77 23.91 -1.24
N ASP A 141 14.83 24.88 -1.20
CA ASP A 141 13.37 24.63 -1.14
C ASP A 141 12.84 23.64 -2.19
N ALA A 142 13.32 23.69 -3.42
CA ALA A 142 12.81 22.79 -4.46
C ALA A 142 13.21 21.32 -4.20
N VAL A 143 14.40 21.06 -3.64
CA VAL A 143 14.85 19.71 -3.27
C VAL A 143 14.08 19.24 -2.04
N MET A 144 14.02 20.07 -1.00
CA MET A 144 13.27 19.77 0.22
C MET A 144 11.80 19.46 -0.08
N ASN A 145 11.13 20.34 -0.83
CA ASN A 145 9.73 20.14 -1.17
C ASN A 145 9.49 18.89 -2.02
N SER A 146 10.45 18.52 -2.89
CA SER A 146 10.38 17.24 -3.62
C SER A 146 10.42 16.03 -2.67
N HIS A 147 11.30 16.06 -1.66
CA HIS A 147 11.37 15.03 -0.62
C HIS A 147 10.11 15.00 0.25
N LEU A 148 9.56 16.16 0.59
CA LEU A 148 8.27 16.24 1.31
C LEU A 148 7.12 15.62 0.50
N CYS A 149 7.10 15.78 -0.83
CA CYS A 149 6.10 15.13 -1.68
C CYS A 149 6.14 13.60 -1.54
N GLU A 150 7.34 13.01 -1.48
CA GLU A 150 7.49 11.57 -1.30
C GLU A 150 7.00 11.13 0.09
N ALA A 151 7.36 11.87 1.13
CA ALA A 151 6.95 11.57 2.50
C ALA A 151 5.43 11.70 2.69
N TYR A 152 4.81 12.75 2.15
CA TYR A 152 3.35 12.90 2.19
C TYR A 152 2.64 11.75 1.47
N PHE A 153 3.12 11.31 0.32
CA PHE A 153 2.55 10.15 -0.37
C PHE A 153 2.68 8.87 0.47
N GLN A 154 3.87 8.60 1.02
CA GLN A 154 4.11 7.40 1.85
C GLN A 154 3.13 7.37 3.03
N ARG A 155 2.92 8.50 3.72
CA ARG A 155 1.97 8.61 4.81
C ARG A 155 0.53 8.42 4.34
N ALA A 156 0.13 9.15 3.33
CA ALA A 156 -1.22 9.15 2.80
C ALA A 156 -1.64 7.77 2.27
N TYR A 157 -0.80 7.12 1.46
CA TYR A 157 -1.08 5.78 0.94
C TYR A 157 -1.30 4.76 2.06
N ASN A 158 -0.42 4.77 3.07
CA ASN A 158 -0.52 3.83 4.18
C ASN A 158 -1.73 4.09 5.07
N TYR A 159 -2.14 5.35 5.27
CA TYR A 159 -3.40 5.66 5.94
C TYR A 159 -4.63 5.24 5.13
N LEU A 160 -4.61 5.35 3.80
CA LEU A 160 -5.71 4.84 2.97
C LEU A 160 -5.83 3.31 3.09
N ILE A 161 -4.71 2.58 3.09
CA ILE A 161 -4.69 1.11 3.32
C ILE A 161 -5.23 0.76 4.71
N LEU A 162 -4.84 1.52 5.75
CA LEU A 162 -5.37 1.31 7.10
C LEU A 162 -6.89 1.57 7.17
N ALA A 163 -7.37 2.66 6.57
CA ALA A 163 -8.81 2.97 6.52
C ALA A 163 -9.60 1.86 5.82
N LYS A 164 -9.11 1.38 4.66
CA LYS A 164 -9.73 0.29 3.89
C LYS A 164 -9.79 -1.04 4.64
N ASN A 165 -8.86 -1.31 5.56
CA ASN A 165 -8.80 -2.57 6.29
C ASN A 165 -9.43 -2.52 7.69
N TYR A 166 -9.25 -1.41 8.41
CA TYR A 166 -9.66 -1.29 9.83
C TYR A 166 -10.76 -0.26 10.07
N LYS A 167 -11.10 0.54 9.03
CA LYS A 167 -12.02 1.67 9.09
C LYS A 167 -11.51 2.81 9.97
N GLU A 168 -11.26 2.56 11.24
CA GLU A 168 -10.85 3.53 12.24
C GLU A 168 -9.56 3.10 12.91
N VAL A 169 -8.55 3.96 12.88
CA VAL A 169 -7.23 3.73 13.49
C VAL A 169 -6.70 5.03 14.09
N PRO A 170 -5.69 5.00 14.98
CA PRO A 170 -5.02 6.20 15.45
C PRO A 170 -4.42 7.02 14.29
N LEU A 171 -4.75 8.30 14.20
CA LEU A 171 -4.18 9.22 13.23
C LEU A 171 -2.98 9.95 13.85
N ILE A 172 -1.78 9.50 13.50
CA ILE A 172 -0.50 9.99 14.02
C ILE A 172 0.18 10.83 12.95
N LEU A 173 0.33 12.14 13.20
CA LEU A 173 0.91 13.09 12.25
C LEU A 173 2.26 13.65 12.71
N LYS A 174 2.74 13.24 13.88
CA LYS A 174 4.07 13.58 14.42
C LYS A 174 5.00 12.38 14.34
N ALA A 175 6.30 12.61 14.28
CA ALA A 175 7.29 11.58 14.43
C ALA A 175 7.38 11.12 15.89
N TYR A 176 7.48 9.83 16.11
CA TYR A 176 7.90 9.25 17.38
C TYR A 176 9.34 8.82 17.25
N VAL A 177 10.23 9.39 18.06
CA VAL A 177 11.68 9.22 18.00
C VAL A 177 12.29 8.68 19.29
N ASP A 178 11.54 8.70 20.38
CA ASP A 178 11.94 8.12 21.66
C ASP A 178 10.76 7.46 22.38
N ASP A 179 11.06 6.63 23.39
CA ASP A 179 10.07 5.88 24.16
C ASP A 179 9.45 6.67 25.32
N ASN A 180 9.79 7.94 25.49
CA ASN A 180 9.28 8.77 26.59
C ASN A 180 7.93 9.42 26.28
N GLU A 181 7.52 9.38 25.01
CA GLU A 181 6.23 9.94 24.60
C GLU A 181 5.08 8.95 24.85
N SER A 182 3.92 9.48 25.27
CA SER A 182 2.72 8.65 25.39
C SER A 182 2.21 8.21 24.04
N PHE A 183 1.92 6.92 23.92
CA PHE A 183 1.28 6.31 22.76
C PHE A 183 -0.24 6.18 22.93
N ASP A 184 -0.83 6.76 23.99
CA ASP A 184 -2.27 6.75 24.22
C ASP A 184 -2.97 7.71 23.24
N ILE A 185 -3.43 7.17 22.12
CA ILE A 185 -4.11 7.91 21.05
C ILE A 185 -5.39 7.17 20.69
N ALA A 186 -6.53 7.86 20.76
CA ALA A 186 -7.81 7.31 20.32
C ALA A 186 -7.82 7.09 18.80
N LYS A 187 -8.61 6.11 18.35
CA LYS A 187 -8.85 5.94 16.93
C LYS A 187 -9.62 7.12 16.34
N THR A 188 -9.31 7.42 15.10
CA THR A 188 -9.93 8.49 14.31
C THR A 188 -10.91 7.89 13.32
N THR A 189 -11.98 8.60 12.99
CA THR A 189 -13.00 8.14 12.05
C THR A 189 -12.43 7.99 10.64
N GLU A 190 -12.99 7.06 9.88
CA GLU A 190 -12.60 6.82 8.48
C GLU A 190 -12.62 8.09 7.63
N ASP A 191 -13.70 8.89 7.74
CA ASP A 191 -13.83 10.15 7.00
C ASP A 191 -12.68 11.12 7.31
N SER A 192 -12.30 11.23 8.57
CA SER A 192 -11.18 12.10 8.98
C SER A 192 -9.83 11.58 8.48
N ILE A 193 -9.65 10.26 8.47
CA ILE A 193 -8.44 9.64 7.92
C ILE A 193 -8.35 9.89 6.41
N VAL A 194 -9.44 9.65 5.66
CA VAL A 194 -9.47 9.88 4.21
C VAL A 194 -9.32 11.37 3.87
N MET A 195 -9.89 12.26 4.69
CA MET A 195 -9.68 13.71 4.56
C MET A 195 -8.19 14.06 4.74
N GLN A 196 -7.49 13.45 5.72
CA GLN A 196 -6.05 13.66 5.90
C GLN A 196 -5.24 13.10 4.71
N VAL A 197 -5.62 11.95 4.14
CA VAL A 197 -5.01 11.42 2.92
C VAL A 197 -5.10 12.42 1.77
N LYS A 198 -6.29 12.97 1.52
CA LYS A 198 -6.49 14.02 0.51
C LYS A 198 -5.66 15.27 0.81
N GLN A 199 -5.63 15.70 2.08
CA GLN A 199 -4.88 16.88 2.51
C GLN A 199 -3.37 16.71 2.30
N ASP A 200 -2.80 15.54 2.60
CA ASP A 200 -1.39 15.24 2.35
C ASP A 200 -1.05 15.34 0.86
N CYS A 201 -1.89 14.75 0.00
CA CYS A 201 -1.72 14.86 -1.45
C CYS A 201 -1.81 16.31 -1.94
N LEU A 202 -2.79 17.08 -1.46
CA LEU A 202 -2.95 18.50 -1.81
C LEU A 202 -1.76 19.33 -1.33
N THR A 203 -1.25 19.05 -0.13
CA THR A 203 -0.06 19.73 0.41
C THR A 203 1.16 19.44 -0.46
N ALA A 204 1.39 18.18 -0.82
CA ALA A 204 2.48 17.77 -1.70
C ALA A 204 2.39 18.46 -3.08
N LEU A 205 1.23 18.40 -3.72
CA LEU A 205 0.99 19.02 -5.04
C LEU A 205 1.09 20.54 -4.97
N GLY A 206 0.62 21.15 -3.88
CA GLY A 206 0.66 22.60 -3.63
C GLY A 206 2.06 23.18 -3.54
N THR A 207 3.08 22.37 -3.23
CA THR A 207 4.49 22.82 -3.26
C THR A 207 4.99 23.15 -4.67
N GLY A 208 4.37 22.61 -5.70
CA GLY A 208 4.83 22.68 -7.10
C GLY A 208 6.14 21.91 -7.37
N ALA A 209 6.66 21.16 -6.38
CA ALA A 209 7.92 20.43 -6.47
C ALA A 209 7.77 18.92 -6.72
N ALA A 210 6.53 18.43 -6.82
CA ALA A 210 6.28 17.04 -7.18
C ALA A 210 6.81 16.74 -8.58
N LYS A 211 7.78 15.84 -8.67
CA LYS A 211 8.46 15.51 -9.92
C LYS A 211 7.51 14.82 -10.90
N GLY A 212 7.64 15.11 -12.20
CA GLY A 212 6.98 14.34 -13.26
C GLY A 212 7.78 13.11 -13.68
N THR A 213 9.11 13.18 -13.51
CA THR A 213 10.08 12.13 -13.83
C THR A 213 11.35 12.33 -13.01
N TYR A 214 12.17 11.27 -12.89
CA TYR A 214 13.50 11.30 -12.33
C TYR A 214 14.54 11.09 -13.44
N GLU A 215 15.82 11.31 -13.15
CA GLU A 215 16.90 11.18 -14.12
C GLU A 215 17.14 9.73 -14.57
N VAL A 216 16.84 8.77 -13.69
CA VAL A 216 16.98 7.35 -13.96
C VAL A 216 15.60 6.72 -14.11
N ASP A 217 15.38 5.94 -15.18
CA ASP A 217 14.07 5.42 -15.56
C ASP A 217 13.38 4.62 -14.43
N TRP A 218 14.12 3.73 -13.75
CA TRP A 218 13.53 2.96 -12.66
C TRP A 218 13.10 3.84 -11.48
N GLN A 219 13.74 4.98 -11.24
CA GLN A 219 13.34 5.92 -10.19
C GLN A 219 12.04 6.62 -10.55
N THR A 220 11.78 6.86 -11.83
CA THR A 220 10.53 7.48 -12.27
C THR A 220 9.31 6.61 -11.92
N LYS A 221 9.49 5.30 -11.79
CA LYS A 221 8.43 4.38 -11.39
C LYS A 221 8.57 3.89 -9.94
N GLY A 222 9.79 3.83 -9.43
CA GLY A 222 10.10 3.38 -8.07
C GLY A 222 10.13 4.48 -7.01
N ARG A 223 10.02 5.75 -7.40
CA ARG A 223 9.86 6.90 -6.48
C ARG A 223 8.58 7.65 -6.79
N VAL A 224 8.08 8.39 -5.80
CA VAL A 224 6.84 9.13 -5.95
C VAL A 224 6.98 10.27 -6.96
N THR A 225 6.05 10.33 -7.89
CA THR A 225 5.89 11.41 -8.86
C THR A 225 4.53 12.10 -8.68
N LYS A 226 4.30 13.22 -9.38
CA LYS A 226 2.96 13.86 -9.43
C LYS A 226 1.86 12.89 -9.87
N TRP A 227 2.21 11.92 -10.73
CA TRP A 227 1.29 10.91 -11.22
C TRP A 227 0.83 9.96 -10.11
N ALA A 228 1.74 9.56 -9.21
CA ALA A 228 1.41 8.75 -8.05
C ALA A 228 0.48 9.50 -7.08
N LEU A 229 0.72 10.80 -6.87
CA LEU A 229 -0.17 11.65 -6.06
C LEU A 229 -1.56 11.80 -6.69
N TYR A 230 -1.65 11.97 -8.02
CA TYR A 230 -2.95 12.00 -8.71
C TYR A 230 -3.68 10.66 -8.61
N ALA A 231 -2.98 9.54 -8.76
CA ALA A 231 -3.57 8.21 -8.62
C ALA A 231 -4.12 7.97 -7.21
N LEU A 232 -3.36 8.35 -6.18
CA LEU A 232 -3.80 8.24 -4.79
C LEU A 232 -5.01 9.16 -4.49
N MET A 233 -5.02 10.38 -5.06
CA MET A 233 -6.18 11.27 -4.94
C MET A 233 -7.42 10.66 -5.60
N ALA A 234 -7.29 10.10 -6.82
CA ALA A 234 -8.39 9.44 -7.51
C ALA A 234 -8.97 8.28 -6.68
N ASP A 235 -8.09 7.43 -6.12
CA ASP A 235 -8.48 6.30 -5.27
C ASP A 235 -9.16 6.77 -3.96
N ALA A 236 -8.61 7.78 -3.29
CA ALA A 236 -9.19 8.35 -2.08
C ALA A 236 -10.54 9.05 -2.33
N CYS A 237 -10.69 9.72 -3.48
CA CYS A 237 -11.94 10.36 -3.88
C CYS A 237 -13.01 9.32 -4.25
N LEU A 238 -12.66 8.25 -4.97
CA LEU A 238 -13.59 7.14 -5.24
C LEU A 238 -14.05 6.51 -3.92
N TRP A 239 -13.11 6.25 -2.99
CA TRP A 239 -13.42 5.65 -1.69
C TRP A 239 -14.37 6.49 -0.84
N SER A 240 -14.27 7.82 -0.91
CA SER A 240 -15.14 8.76 -0.20
C SER A 240 -16.36 9.23 -1.01
N GLU A 241 -16.70 8.59 -2.12
CA GLU A 241 -17.83 8.92 -3.01
C GLU A 241 -17.78 10.35 -3.59
N ASP A 242 -16.57 10.93 -3.67
CA ASP A 242 -16.33 12.25 -4.28
C ASP A 242 -16.01 12.08 -5.78
N TYR A 243 -17.03 11.73 -6.54
CA TYR A 243 -16.88 11.27 -7.93
C TYR A 243 -16.37 12.37 -8.88
N ASP A 244 -16.73 13.62 -8.65
CA ASP A 244 -16.27 14.74 -9.50
C ASP A 244 -14.75 14.95 -9.35
N GLU A 245 -14.25 14.99 -8.14
CA GLU A 245 -12.80 15.08 -7.91
C GLU A 245 -12.07 13.79 -8.36
N CYS A 246 -12.68 12.60 -8.17
CA CYS A 246 -12.15 11.35 -8.68
C CYS A 246 -11.91 11.42 -10.21
N ILE A 247 -12.92 11.79 -10.98
CA ILE A 247 -12.84 11.95 -12.44
C ILE A 247 -11.76 12.96 -12.82
N LYS A 248 -11.73 14.10 -12.15
CA LYS A 248 -10.72 15.15 -12.38
C LYS A 248 -9.29 14.63 -12.22
N TYR A 249 -8.99 13.90 -11.14
CA TYR A 249 -7.64 13.35 -10.92
C TYR A 249 -7.31 12.19 -11.87
N CYS A 250 -8.29 11.38 -12.27
CA CYS A 250 -8.10 10.42 -13.35
C CYS A 250 -7.75 11.13 -14.68
N ASP A 251 -8.45 12.20 -15.02
CA ASP A 251 -8.21 12.97 -16.25
C ASP A 251 -6.85 13.65 -16.28
N LEU A 252 -6.32 14.10 -15.13
CA LEU A 252 -4.94 14.62 -15.03
C LEU A 252 -3.89 13.58 -15.45
N ILE A 253 -4.19 12.28 -15.33
CA ILE A 253 -3.32 11.20 -15.78
C ILE A 253 -3.65 10.80 -17.23
N LEU A 254 -4.92 10.51 -17.51
CA LEU A 254 -5.35 9.89 -18.77
C LEU A 254 -5.25 10.84 -19.96
N ASN A 255 -5.46 12.14 -19.73
CA ASN A 255 -5.44 13.19 -20.74
C ASN A 255 -4.13 14.01 -20.73
N ALA A 256 -3.14 13.60 -19.95
CA ALA A 256 -1.84 14.27 -19.89
C ALA A 256 -1.14 14.27 -21.25
N THR A 257 -0.44 15.36 -21.53
CA THR A 257 0.34 15.54 -22.79
C THR A 257 1.85 15.60 -22.55
N ASP A 258 2.29 15.51 -21.28
CA ASP A 258 3.70 15.49 -20.90
C ASP A 258 4.44 14.33 -21.59
N ASN A 259 5.71 14.54 -21.97
CA ASN A 259 6.49 13.52 -22.67
C ASN A 259 6.75 12.25 -21.83
N PHE A 260 6.81 12.39 -20.50
CA PHE A 260 7.10 11.29 -19.57
C PHE A 260 5.88 10.86 -18.73
N ARG A 261 4.67 11.17 -19.24
CA ARG A 261 3.43 10.74 -18.58
C ARG A 261 3.31 9.21 -18.59
N PRO A 262 2.64 8.61 -17.59
CA PRO A 262 2.17 7.24 -17.71
C PRO A 262 1.17 7.13 -18.87
N ALA A 263 1.23 6.04 -19.60
CA ALA A 263 0.34 5.82 -20.74
C ALA A 263 -0.09 4.36 -20.84
N PHE A 264 -1.36 4.16 -21.14
CA PHE A 264 -1.94 2.84 -21.30
C PHE A 264 -1.30 2.07 -22.46
N MET A 265 -0.78 0.87 -22.19
CA MET A 265 -0.23 -0.01 -23.18
C MET A 265 -1.38 -0.69 -23.95
N LYS A 266 -1.61 -0.26 -25.19
CA LYS A 266 -2.77 -0.68 -25.98
C LYS A 266 -2.61 -2.06 -26.62
N ASN A 267 -1.37 -2.53 -26.80
CA ASN A 267 -1.09 -3.77 -27.51
C ASN A 267 -1.18 -4.95 -26.55
N THR A 268 -1.99 -5.93 -26.91
CA THR A 268 -2.17 -7.18 -26.16
C THR A 268 -0.85 -7.93 -25.96
N ASN A 269 0.04 -7.94 -26.95
CA ASN A 269 1.31 -8.65 -26.86
C ASN A 269 2.33 -7.96 -25.94
N ASP A 270 2.17 -6.65 -25.69
CA ASP A 270 3.13 -5.86 -24.92
C ASP A 270 2.71 -5.72 -23.44
N TRP A 271 1.43 -5.95 -23.11
CA TRP A 271 0.94 -5.71 -21.75
C TRP A 271 1.69 -6.51 -20.69
N TYR A 272 2.17 -7.71 -21.03
CA TYR A 272 2.89 -8.56 -20.10
C TYR A 272 4.25 -7.96 -19.68
N ASN A 273 4.82 -7.10 -20.50
CA ASN A 273 6.06 -6.37 -20.16
C ASN A 273 5.90 -5.52 -18.90
N ILE A 274 4.66 -5.12 -18.56
CA ILE A 274 4.36 -4.43 -17.29
C ILE A 274 4.89 -5.23 -16.11
N PHE A 275 4.76 -6.55 -16.15
CA PHE A 275 5.16 -7.46 -15.07
C PHE A 275 6.53 -8.10 -15.28
N SER A 276 6.85 -8.48 -16.50
CA SER A 276 8.12 -9.18 -16.79
C SER A 276 9.33 -8.26 -16.71
N ALA A 277 9.25 -7.08 -17.29
CA ALA A 277 10.31 -6.08 -17.26
C ALA A 277 10.20 -5.15 -16.04
N GLY A 278 8.97 -4.82 -15.64
CA GLY A 278 8.71 -3.76 -14.67
C GLY A 278 9.06 -2.37 -15.19
N ASN A 279 8.76 -1.35 -14.43
CA ASN A 279 9.08 0.06 -14.71
C ASN A 279 8.63 0.54 -16.11
N THR A 280 7.56 -0.04 -16.64
CA THR A 280 7.04 0.30 -17.96
C THR A 280 6.28 1.61 -17.96
N ASN A 281 5.93 2.10 -19.14
CA ASN A 281 5.21 3.36 -19.24
C ASN A 281 3.78 3.30 -18.67
N GLU A 282 3.17 2.12 -18.57
CA GLU A 282 1.86 1.97 -17.93
C GLU A 282 1.92 2.05 -16.40
N SER A 283 3.03 1.68 -15.81
CA SER A 283 3.22 1.82 -14.37
C SER A 283 3.25 3.28 -13.95
N ILE A 284 2.56 3.58 -12.87
CA ILE A 284 2.54 4.90 -12.23
C ILE A 284 3.49 4.88 -11.03
N PHE A 285 3.38 3.86 -10.19
CA PHE A 285 4.27 3.66 -9.05
C PHE A 285 4.41 2.17 -8.73
N GLU A 286 5.66 1.70 -8.59
CA GLU A 286 6.03 0.33 -8.25
C GLU A 286 7.03 0.28 -7.09
N LEU A 287 6.98 -0.78 -6.32
CA LEU A 287 8.05 -1.14 -5.39
C LEU A 287 9.02 -2.06 -6.11
N ASN A 288 10.27 -1.64 -6.21
CA ASN A 288 11.28 -2.28 -7.03
C ASN A 288 12.13 -3.28 -6.24
N TRP A 289 12.46 -4.40 -6.89
CA TRP A 289 13.53 -5.33 -6.52
C TRP A 289 14.43 -5.58 -7.72
N SER A 290 15.69 -5.89 -7.48
CA SER A 290 16.64 -6.23 -8.52
C SER A 290 17.72 -7.16 -7.98
N TYR A 291 17.65 -8.43 -8.38
CA TYR A 291 18.70 -9.37 -8.05
C TYR A 291 20.03 -9.04 -8.74
N ALA A 292 19.96 -8.57 -9.98
CA ALA A 292 21.15 -8.22 -10.77
C ALA A 292 21.95 -7.06 -10.16
N LEU A 293 21.28 -6.09 -9.50
CA LEU A 293 21.94 -4.90 -8.95
C LEU A 293 22.40 -5.10 -7.50
N ASN A 294 21.60 -5.71 -6.66
CA ASN A 294 21.83 -5.77 -5.23
C ASN A 294 21.60 -7.16 -4.61
N GLN A 295 21.39 -8.17 -5.42
CA GLN A 295 21.09 -9.56 -5.03
C GLN A 295 19.83 -9.68 -4.15
N GLU A 296 18.90 -8.75 -4.29
CA GLU A 296 17.63 -8.77 -3.55
C GLU A 296 16.55 -9.56 -4.28
N THR A 297 15.87 -10.41 -3.52
CA THR A 297 14.65 -11.10 -3.95
C THR A 297 13.44 -10.49 -3.25
N ASN A 298 12.26 -10.52 -3.89
CA ASN A 298 11.05 -10.03 -3.28
C ASN A 298 10.54 -10.99 -2.19
N ASN A 299 9.80 -10.42 -1.23
CA ASN A 299 9.31 -11.16 -0.06
C ASN A 299 7.92 -11.79 -0.26
N PHE A 300 7.34 -11.66 -1.46
CA PHE A 300 6.01 -12.18 -1.78
C PHE A 300 6.02 -13.34 -2.79
N ALA A 301 7.17 -13.70 -3.34
CA ALA A 301 7.29 -14.78 -4.32
C ALA A 301 6.73 -16.12 -3.83
N SER A 302 6.86 -16.42 -2.53
CA SER A 302 6.32 -17.64 -1.93
C SER A 302 4.79 -17.74 -2.00
N LEU A 303 4.09 -16.62 -2.22
CA LEU A 303 2.64 -16.62 -2.41
C LEU A 303 2.26 -17.25 -3.75
N TRP A 304 3.14 -17.15 -4.76
CA TRP A 304 2.90 -17.52 -6.15
C TRP A 304 3.82 -18.65 -6.65
N SER A 305 4.81 -19.06 -5.84
CA SER A 305 5.85 -19.98 -6.24
C SER A 305 5.31 -21.39 -6.54
N GLN A 306 5.78 -21.95 -7.64
CA GLN A 306 5.47 -23.32 -8.05
C GLN A 306 6.27 -24.38 -7.28
N SER A 307 7.53 -24.08 -6.95
CA SER A 307 8.46 -25.07 -6.37
C SER A 307 8.11 -25.50 -4.95
N SER A 308 7.36 -24.67 -4.21
CA SER A 308 6.89 -24.97 -2.85
C SER A 308 5.38 -25.22 -2.76
N GLY A 309 4.69 -25.32 -3.92
CA GLY A 309 3.23 -25.25 -3.99
C GLY A 309 2.74 -23.84 -3.68
N SER A 310 2.08 -23.19 -4.64
CA SER A 310 1.55 -21.84 -4.45
C SER A 310 0.76 -21.75 -3.15
N ARG A 311 1.11 -20.75 -2.32
CA ARG A 311 0.39 -20.49 -1.07
C ARG A 311 -1.01 -19.94 -1.36
N LEU A 312 -1.13 -19.07 -2.39
CA LEU A 312 -2.40 -18.59 -2.92
C LEU A 312 -2.74 -19.34 -4.21
N ARG A 313 -3.96 -19.83 -4.30
CA ARG A 313 -4.50 -20.58 -5.43
C ARG A 313 -5.83 -19.98 -5.86
N PHE A 314 -6.12 -20.06 -7.15
CA PHE A 314 -7.41 -19.60 -7.67
C PHE A 314 -8.56 -20.44 -7.11
N THR A 315 -9.63 -19.76 -6.74
CA THR A 315 -10.89 -20.43 -6.39
C THR A 315 -11.54 -21.07 -7.62
N ASN A 316 -12.49 -21.98 -7.40
CA ASN A 316 -13.23 -22.58 -8.51
C ASN A 316 -13.99 -21.53 -9.32
N VAL A 317 -14.60 -20.54 -8.67
CA VAL A 317 -15.35 -19.46 -9.34
C VAL A 317 -14.43 -18.62 -10.21
N ALA A 318 -13.27 -18.21 -9.67
CA ALA A 318 -12.28 -17.48 -10.47
C ALA A 318 -11.75 -18.33 -11.64
N THR A 319 -11.57 -19.63 -11.44
CA THR A 319 -11.14 -20.55 -12.49
C THR A 319 -12.18 -20.66 -13.62
N GLU A 320 -13.47 -20.74 -13.32
CA GLU A 320 -14.52 -20.76 -14.34
C GLU A 320 -14.61 -19.44 -15.12
N LYS A 321 -14.45 -18.29 -14.45
CA LYS A 321 -14.36 -16.97 -15.13
C LYS A 321 -13.16 -16.94 -16.10
N LEU A 322 -12.02 -17.48 -15.69
CA LEU A 322 -10.84 -17.57 -16.55
C LEU A 322 -11.08 -18.44 -17.78
N LYS A 323 -11.77 -19.57 -17.63
CA LYS A 323 -12.13 -20.42 -18.76
C LYS A 323 -13.06 -19.69 -19.73
N ALA A 324 -14.06 -18.98 -19.22
CA ALA A 324 -14.98 -18.22 -20.04
C ALA A 324 -14.26 -17.12 -20.84
N GLU A 325 -13.36 -16.36 -20.21
CA GLU A 325 -12.56 -15.34 -20.89
C GLU A 325 -11.62 -15.97 -21.94
N THR A 326 -10.98 -17.09 -21.60
CA THR A 326 -10.09 -17.78 -22.55
C THR A 326 -10.87 -18.32 -23.75
N GLN A 327 -12.09 -18.80 -23.54
CA GLN A 327 -12.95 -19.25 -24.65
C GLN A 327 -13.33 -18.06 -25.54
N GLU A 328 -13.68 -16.91 -24.99
CA GLU A 328 -13.95 -15.68 -25.76
C GLU A 328 -12.75 -15.28 -26.62
N LEU A 329 -11.51 -15.37 -26.06
CA LEU A 329 -10.28 -15.09 -26.79
C LEU A 329 -10.07 -16.06 -27.97
N ILE A 330 -10.42 -17.34 -27.80
CA ILE A 330 -10.36 -18.36 -28.86
C ILE A 330 -11.39 -18.05 -29.96
N ASP A 331 -12.62 -17.76 -29.57
CA ASP A 331 -13.72 -17.47 -30.48
C ASP A 331 -13.44 -16.21 -31.31
N ASN A 332 -12.75 -15.23 -30.71
CA ASN A 332 -12.30 -14.01 -31.39
C ASN A 332 -11.03 -14.22 -32.25
N GLY A 333 -10.46 -15.44 -32.27
CA GLY A 333 -9.25 -15.75 -33.04
C GLY A 333 -7.97 -15.11 -32.50
N MET A 334 -7.99 -14.63 -31.26
CA MET A 334 -6.85 -13.96 -30.63
C MET A 334 -5.80 -14.93 -30.13
N VAL A 335 -6.17 -16.17 -29.80
CA VAL A 335 -5.27 -17.25 -29.39
C VAL A 335 -5.64 -18.54 -30.09
N ALA A 336 -4.66 -19.19 -30.70
CA ALA A 336 -4.88 -20.43 -31.42
C ALA A 336 -4.93 -21.68 -30.52
N ASP A 337 -4.34 -21.60 -29.32
CA ASP A 337 -4.11 -22.74 -28.44
C ASP A 337 -4.47 -22.50 -26.98
N GLY A 338 -5.24 -21.47 -26.69
CA GLY A 338 -5.75 -21.20 -25.34
C GLY A 338 -4.71 -20.81 -24.30
N ARG A 339 -3.51 -20.40 -24.72
CA ARG A 339 -2.42 -20.09 -23.78
C ARG A 339 -2.49 -18.74 -23.10
N MET A 340 -3.37 -17.85 -23.53
CA MET A 340 -3.37 -16.47 -23.03
C MET A 340 -4.65 -16.14 -22.27
N GLY A 341 -4.52 -15.94 -20.97
CA GLY A 341 -5.48 -15.22 -20.17
C GLY A 341 -4.74 -14.11 -19.41
N ARG A 342 -5.41 -13.03 -19.07
CA ARG A 342 -4.83 -11.89 -18.32
C ARG A 342 -4.18 -12.26 -16.98
N MET A 343 -4.51 -13.41 -16.43
CA MET A 343 -4.11 -13.82 -15.08
C MET A 343 -3.03 -14.86 -15.07
N LEU A 344 -3.03 -15.77 -16.04
CA LEU A 344 -2.32 -17.02 -15.95
C LEU A 344 -1.59 -17.37 -17.22
N LEU A 345 -0.63 -18.24 -17.02
CA LEU A 345 -0.17 -19.13 -18.04
C LEU A 345 -0.76 -20.52 -17.80
N SER A 346 -1.82 -20.86 -18.48
CA SER A 346 -2.40 -22.19 -18.53
C SER A 346 -2.89 -22.46 -19.95
N THR A 347 -2.92 -23.71 -20.34
CA THR A 347 -3.53 -24.13 -21.61
C THR A 347 -4.98 -24.47 -21.35
N TYR A 348 -5.89 -23.78 -22.01
CA TYR A 348 -7.28 -24.18 -22.07
C TYR A 348 -7.48 -25.21 -23.18
N VAL A 349 -8.11 -26.34 -22.86
CA VAL A 349 -8.43 -27.39 -23.82
C VAL A 349 -9.94 -27.36 -24.06
N PRO A 350 -10.40 -26.77 -25.19
CA PRO A 350 -11.82 -26.56 -25.46
C PRO A 350 -12.66 -27.86 -25.42
N GLU A 351 -12.11 -28.96 -25.96
CA GLU A 351 -12.82 -30.26 -26.06
C GLU A 351 -13.15 -30.86 -24.69
N SER A 352 -12.36 -30.55 -23.65
CA SER A 352 -12.57 -31.03 -22.27
C SER A 352 -13.09 -29.95 -21.34
N GLY A 353 -13.10 -28.67 -21.78
CA GLY A 353 -13.42 -27.53 -20.92
C GLY A 353 -12.47 -27.37 -19.73
N THR A 354 -11.23 -27.87 -19.85
CA THR A 354 -10.24 -27.87 -18.76
C THR A 354 -9.15 -26.86 -18.98
N LEU A 355 -8.75 -26.20 -17.88
CA LEU A 355 -7.49 -25.47 -17.82
C LEU A 355 -6.41 -26.44 -17.32
N ILE A 356 -5.37 -26.61 -18.14
CA ILE A 356 -4.20 -27.40 -17.76
C ILE A 356 -3.15 -26.39 -17.28
N GLY A 357 -2.84 -26.45 -16.00
CA GLY A 357 -1.73 -25.69 -15.44
C GLY A 357 -0.40 -26.11 -16.03
N TRP A 358 0.57 -25.23 -15.98
CA TRP A 358 1.93 -25.41 -16.52
C TRP A 358 2.68 -26.64 -15.97
N SER A 359 2.32 -27.17 -14.82
CA SER A 359 2.84 -28.43 -14.32
C SER A 359 1.79 -29.53 -14.36
N THR A 360 2.18 -30.75 -14.05
CA THR A 360 1.33 -31.95 -13.99
C THR A 360 0.10 -31.88 -13.07
N SER A 361 -0.14 -30.72 -12.43
CA SER A 361 -1.20 -30.56 -11.40
C SER A 361 -2.41 -29.82 -11.91
N ASN A 362 -2.86 -29.77 -13.07
CA ASN A 362 -4.12 -29.19 -13.58
C ASN A 362 -4.63 -27.92 -12.83
N THR A 363 -3.74 -27.21 -12.12
CA THR A 363 -4.09 -26.04 -11.32
C THR A 363 -3.55 -24.80 -12.03
N PRO A 364 -4.39 -23.78 -12.26
CA PRO A 364 -3.94 -22.51 -12.83
C PRO A 364 -2.90 -21.82 -11.92
N TYR A 365 -1.88 -21.22 -12.53
CA TYR A 365 -0.82 -20.50 -11.82
C TYR A 365 -0.82 -19.03 -12.13
N MET A 366 -0.52 -18.21 -11.12
CA MET A 366 -0.24 -16.80 -11.31
C MET A 366 1.09 -16.62 -12.06
N TRP A 367 1.05 -16.07 -13.28
CA TRP A 367 2.24 -15.87 -14.10
C TRP A 367 2.84 -14.46 -13.97
N LYS A 368 2.05 -13.46 -13.62
CA LYS A 368 2.48 -12.05 -13.51
C LYS A 368 3.82 -11.85 -12.81
N TYR A 369 4.06 -12.59 -11.73
CA TYR A 369 5.27 -12.44 -10.91
C TYR A 369 6.29 -13.54 -11.08
N ASN A 370 5.96 -14.62 -11.81
CA ASN A 370 6.82 -15.78 -11.97
C ASN A 370 7.50 -15.85 -13.33
N GLY A 371 6.91 -15.25 -14.36
CA GLY A 371 7.38 -15.33 -15.72
C GLY A 371 8.14 -14.10 -16.20
N THR A 372 8.94 -14.30 -17.23
CA THR A 372 9.60 -13.24 -18.01
C THR A 372 9.10 -13.19 -19.46
N ASP A 373 8.45 -14.26 -19.92
CA ASP A 373 7.88 -14.35 -21.25
C ASP A 373 6.47 -14.97 -21.20
N VAL A 374 5.55 -14.41 -21.95
CA VAL A 374 4.17 -14.90 -22.06
C VAL A 374 4.08 -16.15 -22.96
N GLN A 375 5.01 -16.32 -23.90
CA GLN A 375 4.98 -17.40 -24.89
C GLN A 375 5.83 -18.59 -24.51
N ASP A 376 6.92 -18.39 -23.77
CA ASP A 376 7.80 -19.47 -23.33
C ASP A 376 7.58 -19.82 -21.86
N ILE A 377 6.63 -20.72 -21.62
CA ILE A 377 6.31 -21.23 -20.29
C ILE A 377 7.38 -22.15 -19.71
N THR A 378 8.29 -22.67 -20.50
CA THR A 378 9.34 -23.57 -20.04
C THR A 378 10.67 -22.87 -19.80
N GLY A 379 11.02 -21.90 -20.66
CA GLY A 379 12.23 -21.09 -20.55
C GLY A 379 12.00 -19.70 -19.94
N GLY A 380 10.75 -19.23 -19.95
CA GLY A 380 10.37 -17.90 -19.47
C GLY A 380 10.14 -17.78 -17.98
N VAL A 381 10.50 -18.77 -17.16
CA VAL A 381 10.46 -18.64 -15.69
C VAL A 381 11.56 -17.69 -15.24
N ARG A 382 11.20 -16.74 -14.38
CA ARG A 382 12.14 -15.82 -13.79
C ARG A 382 13.22 -16.57 -13.01
N ALA A 383 14.49 -16.34 -13.36
CA ALA A 383 15.63 -17.03 -12.74
C ALA A 383 15.77 -16.65 -11.24
N TYR A 384 15.41 -15.41 -10.91
CA TYR A 384 15.40 -14.88 -9.56
C TYR A 384 14.03 -14.28 -9.25
N GLN A 385 13.64 -14.30 -7.98
CA GLN A 385 12.36 -13.76 -7.53
C GLN A 385 12.51 -12.26 -7.27
N ASP A 386 12.65 -11.48 -8.33
CA ASP A 386 12.88 -10.03 -8.31
C ASP A 386 11.81 -9.22 -9.06
N ALA A 387 10.63 -9.79 -9.29
CA ALA A 387 9.51 -9.05 -9.84
C ALA A 387 9.13 -7.87 -8.95
N ASN A 388 8.83 -6.72 -9.58
CA ASN A 388 8.32 -5.55 -8.89
C ASN A 388 6.87 -5.76 -8.45
N PHE A 389 6.44 -5.00 -7.44
CA PHE A 389 5.05 -4.94 -7.02
C PHE A 389 4.44 -3.59 -7.41
N ILE A 390 3.40 -3.62 -8.23
CA ILE A 390 2.75 -2.41 -8.73
C ILE A 390 1.75 -1.91 -7.70
N ILE A 391 1.90 -0.65 -7.29
CA ILE A 391 0.97 0.06 -6.41
C ILE A 391 -0.16 0.71 -7.22
N TYR A 392 0.20 1.42 -8.32
CA TYR A 392 -0.76 2.02 -9.25
C TYR A 392 -0.27 1.90 -10.70
N ARG A 393 -1.21 1.66 -11.62
CA ARG A 393 -0.98 1.66 -13.06
C ARG A 393 -2.18 2.23 -13.82
N VAL A 394 -1.96 2.60 -15.08
CA VAL A 394 -2.96 3.35 -15.87
C VAL A 394 -4.26 2.55 -16.08
N ALA A 395 -4.21 1.22 -16.21
CA ALA A 395 -5.42 0.41 -16.32
C ALA A 395 -6.32 0.53 -15.08
N GLU A 396 -5.75 0.60 -13.88
CA GLU A 396 -6.51 0.83 -12.65
C GLU A 396 -7.20 2.20 -12.67
N ILE A 397 -6.50 3.24 -13.14
CA ILE A 397 -7.06 4.60 -13.25
C ILE A 397 -8.23 4.65 -14.24
N ILE A 398 -8.15 3.91 -15.35
CA ILE A 398 -9.25 3.76 -16.32
C ILE A 398 -10.48 3.15 -15.62
N LEU A 399 -10.28 2.10 -14.83
CA LEU A 399 -11.37 1.40 -14.14
C LEU A 399 -11.91 2.19 -12.95
N ILE A 400 -11.08 2.94 -12.23
CA ILE A 400 -11.52 3.91 -11.20
C ILE A 400 -12.38 5.01 -11.83
N LYS A 401 -11.95 5.57 -12.97
CA LYS A 401 -12.75 6.55 -13.71
C LYS A 401 -14.09 5.95 -14.15
N ALA A 402 -14.09 4.73 -14.69
CA ALA A 402 -15.32 4.06 -15.11
C ALA A 402 -16.31 3.91 -13.93
N GLN A 403 -15.85 3.52 -12.73
CA GLN A 403 -16.70 3.48 -11.55
C GLN A 403 -17.31 4.85 -11.22
N ALA A 404 -16.50 5.91 -11.22
CA ALA A 404 -16.99 7.26 -10.94
C ALA A 404 -17.97 7.78 -12.00
N GLU A 405 -17.72 7.50 -13.28
CA GLU A 405 -18.62 7.88 -14.39
C GLU A 405 -19.97 7.16 -14.30
N ILE A 406 -19.98 5.87 -13.90
CA ILE A 406 -21.23 5.13 -13.65
C ILE A 406 -22.03 5.80 -12.53
N MET A 407 -21.38 6.13 -11.42
CA MET A 407 -22.05 6.78 -10.29
C MET A 407 -22.57 8.19 -10.61
N LYS A 408 -22.00 8.84 -11.64
CA LYS A 408 -22.49 10.14 -12.18
C LYS A 408 -23.57 9.96 -13.25
N GLY A 409 -23.89 8.73 -13.68
CA GLY A 409 -24.84 8.44 -14.76
C GLY A 409 -24.27 8.64 -16.16
N ASN A 410 -22.97 8.81 -16.31
CA ASN A 410 -22.27 9.00 -17.59
C ASN A 410 -21.95 7.65 -18.26
N TYR A 411 -22.97 6.86 -18.54
CA TYR A 411 -22.84 5.47 -18.96
C TYR A 411 -22.08 5.28 -20.29
N ARG A 412 -22.19 6.22 -21.23
CA ARG A 412 -21.41 6.15 -22.49
C ARG A 412 -19.92 6.18 -22.21
N GLU A 413 -19.45 7.14 -21.41
CA GLU A 413 -18.03 7.22 -21.04
C GLU A 413 -17.58 5.98 -20.28
N ALA A 414 -18.41 5.47 -19.37
CA ALA A 414 -18.12 4.25 -18.63
C ALA A 414 -17.95 3.03 -19.54
N VAL A 415 -18.85 2.82 -20.51
CA VAL A 415 -18.75 1.72 -21.50
C VAL A 415 -17.51 1.88 -22.36
N GLU A 416 -17.16 3.11 -22.79
CA GLU A 416 -15.92 3.35 -23.54
C GLU A 416 -14.67 2.97 -22.74
N LEU A 417 -14.62 3.34 -21.46
CA LEU A 417 -13.51 2.98 -20.56
C LEU A 417 -13.43 1.47 -20.33
N ILE A 418 -14.55 0.77 -20.14
CA ILE A 418 -14.63 -0.68 -20.04
C ILE A 418 -14.10 -1.32 -21.33
N ASN A 419 -14.59 -0.87 -22.48
CA ASN A 419 -14.18 -1.40 -23.78
C ASN A 419 -12.69 -1.18 -24.06
N ARG A 420 -12.11 -0.09 -23.57
CA ARG A 420 -10.66 0.15 -23.67
C ARG A 420 -9.85 -0.95 -22.98
N ILE A 421 -10.28 -1.45 -21.82
CA ILE A 421 -9.63 -2.55 -21.12
C ILE A 421 -9.88 -3.88 -21.85
N ARG A 422 -11.13 -4.16 -22.24
CA ARG A 422 -11.50 -5.38 -22.96
C ARG A 422 -10.76 -5.52 -24.28
N ASN A 423 -10.71 -4.45 -25.08
CA ASN A 423 -10.00 -4.44 -26.37
C ASN A 423 -8.50 -4.75 -26.20
N ARG A 424 -7.84 -4.18 -25.19
CA ARG A 424 -6.44 -4.53 -24.91
C ARG A 424 -6.27 -6.00 -24.55
N ALA A 425 -7.21 -6.57 -23.80
CA ALA A 425 -7.21 -7.99 -23.46
C ALA A 425 -7.55 -8.90 -24.65
N GLY A 426 -7.95 -8.35 -25.80
CA GLY A 426 -8.37 -9.12 -26.98
C GLY A 426 -9.82 -9.57 -26.95
N LEU A 427 -10.60 -9.05 -26.02
CA LEU A 427 -12.02 -9.36 -25.86
C LEU A 427 -12.88 -8.47 -26.76
N GLY A 428 -14.10 -8.89 -27.07
CA GLY A 428 -15.11 -8.07 -27.75
C GLY A 428 -15.57 -6.90 -26.89
N TYR A 429 -16.36 -6.03 -27.51
CA TYR A 429 -17.01 -4.96 -26.79
C TYR A 429 -17.99 -5.49 -25.74
N PHE A 430 -18.11 -4.79 -24.63
CA PHE A 430 -19.10 -5.12 -23.60
C PHE A 430 -20.52 -5.08 -24.18
N ASN A 431 -21.24 -6.20 -24.07
CA ASN A 431 -22.58 -6.40 -24.66
C ASN A 431 -22.65 -6.06 -26.15
N ASP A 432 -21.56 -6.22 -26.90
CA ASP A 432 -21.41 -5.86 -28.30
C ASP A 432 -21.66 -4.35 -28.61
N ILE A 433 -21.57 -3.49 -27.58
CA ILE A 433 -21.82 -2.05 -27.72
C ILE A 433 -20.56 -1.34 -28.21
N ASP A 434 -20.55 -0.93 -29.48
CA ASP A 434 -19.58 0.04 -30.00
C ASP A 434 -20.08 1.46 -29.68
N THR A 435 -19.40 2.16 -28.77
CA THR A 435 -19.76 3.52 -28.35
C THR A 435 -19.71 4.55 -29.48
N HIS A 436 -19.11 4.22 -30.62
CA HIS A 436 -19.04 5.07 -31.81
C HIS A 436 -20.10 4.73 -32.86
N ALA A 437 -20.91 3.66 -32.68
CA ALA A 437 -21.99 3.30 -33.58
C ALA A 437 -23.17 4.27 -33.46
N GLU A 438 -23.97 4.38 -34.54
CA GLU A 438 -25.13 5.27 -34.58
C GLU A 438 -26.22 4.91 -33.56
N ASP A 439 -26.35 3.64 -33.21
CA ASP A 439 -27.35 3.11 -32.26
C ASP A 439 -26.81 2.97 -30.82
N ALA A 440 -25.59 3.37 -30.57
CA ALA A 440 -24.95 3.24 -29.27
C ALA A 440 -25.77 3.82 -28.11
N ASP A 441 -26.37 5.03 -28.30
CA ASP A 441 -27.17 5.64 -27.23
C ASP A 441 -28.42 4.82 -26.89
N ILE A 442 -29.01 4.15 -27.88
CA ILE A 442 -30.17 3.29 -27.66
C ILE A 442 -29.77 2.07 -26.84
N GLN A 443 -28.67 1.44 -27.20
CA GLN A 443 -28.16 0.25 -26.48
C GLN A 443 -27.72 0.62 -25.04
N ILE A 444 -26.99 1.72 -24.88
CA ILE A 444 -26.53 2.19 -23.56
C ILE A 444 -27.71 2.57 -22.66
N SER A 445 -28.80 3.16 -23.23
CA SER A 445 -29.99 3.51 -22.45
C SER A 445 -30.73 2.32 -21.84
N GLN A 446 -30.42 1.08 -22.27
CA GLN A 446 -30.96 -0.16 -21.73
C GLN A 446 -30.13 -0.71 -20.56
N LEU A 447 -28.94 -0.15 -20.33
CA LEU A 447 -28.08 -0.54 -19.22
C LEU A 447 -28.50 0.17 -17.93
N ASP A 448 -28.38 -0.51 -16.82
CA ASP A 448 -28.54 0.07 -15.50
C ASP A 448 -27.19 0.21 -14.77
N GLU A 449 -27.22 0.96 -13.69
CA GLU A 449 -26.05 1.20 -12.85
C GLU A 449 -25.43 -0.09 -12.33
N PHE A 450 -26.26 -1.06 -11.92
CA PHE A 450 -25.80 -2.34 -11.36
C PHE A 450 -25.04 -3.16 -12.40
N THR A 451 -25.59 -3.34 -13.59
CA THR A 451 -24.96 -4.09 -14.69
C THR A 451 -23.59 -3.53 -15.05
N LEU A 452 -23.48 -2.20 -15.10
CA LEU A 452 -22.20 -1.54 -15.39
C LEU A 452 -21.20 -1.70 -14.26
N LEU A 453 -21.63 -1.55 -13.01
CA LEU A 453 -20.75 -1.77 -11.84
C LEU A 453 -20.27 -3.22 -11.75
N GLU A 454 -21.15 -4.18 -12.03
CA GLU A 454 -20.78 -5.61 -12.05
C GLU A 454 -19.71 -5.87 -13.11
N GLU A 455 -19.85 -5.31 -14.32
CA GLU A 455 -18.84 -5.46 -15.36
C GLU A 455 -17.51 -4.78 -14.98
N VAL A 456 -17.52 -3.57 -14.43
CA VAL A 456 -16.28 -2.92 -13.98
C VAL A 456 -15.59 -3.76 -12.90
N LEU A 457 -16.35 -4.32 -11.94
CA LEU A 457 -15.80 -5.21 -10.90
C LEU A 457 -15.22 -6.50 -11.48
N ASN A 458 -15.83 -7.05 -12.54
CA ASN A 458 -15.31 -8.20 -13.28
C ASN A 458 -14.00 -7.82 -14.00
N GLN A 459 -13.98 -6.69 -14.72
CA GLN A 459 -12.77 -6.22 -15.39
C GLN A 459 -11.64 -5.93 -14.39
N LYS A 460 -11.93 -5.33 -13.22
CA LYS A 460 -10.93 -5.13 -12.15
C LYS A 460 -10.41 -6.45 -11.60
N GLN A 461 -11.28 -7.43 -11.39
CA GLN A 461 -10.88 -8.76 -10.91
C GLN A 461 -9.91 -9.44 -11.87
N MET A 462 -10.19 -9.38 -13.18
CA MET A 462 -9.39 -10.04 -14.20
C MET A 462 -8.09 -9.25 -14.49
N GLU A 463 -8.18 -7.95 -14.57
CA GLU A 463 -7.07 -7.08 -14.93
C GLU A 463 -6.07 -6.90 -13.78
N LEU A 464 -6.55 -6.64 -12.56
CA LEU A 464 -5.72 -6.30 -11.39
C LEU A 464 -5.44 -7.49 -10.46
N VAL A 465 -5.70 -8.70 -10.93
CA VAL A 465 -5.53 -9.93 -10.15
C VAL A 465 -4.13 -10.02 -9.53
N GLY A 466 -4.07 -10.32 -8.24
CA GLY A 466 -2.81 -10.45 -7.50
C GLY A 466 -2.12 -9.12 -7.15
N GLU A 467 -2.74 -7.98 -7.48
CA GLU A 467 -2.22 -6.65 -7.16
C GLU A 467 -2.77 -6.11 -5.82
N GLY A 468 -3.47 -6.97 -5.03
CA GLY A 468 -3.97 -6.62 -3.71
C GLY A 468 -5.17 -5.67 -3.71
N LYS A 469 -6.07 -5.76 -4.72
CA LYS A 469 -7.15 -4.79 -4.93
C LYS A 469 -8.56 -5.34 -4.71
N ARG A 470 -8.80 -6.62 -5.01
CA ARG A 470 -10.13 -7.20 -5.14
C ARG A 470 -11.06 -6.99 -3.95
N TRP A 471 -10.55 -7.16 -2.72
CA TRP A 471 -11.35 -6.92 -1.52
C TRP A 471 -11.84 -5.49 -1.42
N TYR A 472 -11.00 -4.53 -1.71
CA TYR A 472 -11.35 -3.10 -1.61
C TYR A 472 -12.38 -2.68 -2.66
N ASP A 473 -12.33 -3.29 -3.85
CA ASP A 473 -13.32 -3.08 -4.90
C ASP A 473 -14.70 -3.59 -4.48
N LEU A 474 -14.76 -4.81 -3.92
CA LEU A 474 -16.00 -5.38 -3.41
C LEU A 474 -16.52 -4.61 -2.19
N LEU A 475 -15.64 -4.23 -1.26
CA LEU A 475 -16.01 -3.48 -0.08
C LEU A 475 -16.56 -2.09 -0.46
N TRP A 476 -15.92 -1.39 -1.42
CA TRP A 476 -16.45 -0.15 -1.97
C TRP A 476 -17.86 -0.35 -2.54
N PHE A 477 -18.04 -1.36 -3.36
CA PHE A 477 -19.34 -1.69 -3.96
C PHE A 477 -20.43 -1.97 -2.89
N GLY A 478 -20.10 -2.68 -1.84
CA GLY A 478 -21.04 -2.99 -0.76
C GLY A 478 -21.47 -1.79 0.08
N ARG A 479 -20.64 -0.72 0.09
CA ARG A 479 -20.84 0.45 0.98
C ARG A 479 -21.40 1.68 0.29
N ILE A 480 -21.25 1.83 -1.03
CA ILE A 480 -21.70 3.01 -1.78
C ILE A 480 -23.20 3.24 -1.65
N GLY A 481 -23.61 4.52 -1.81
CA GLY A 481 -25.01 4.92 -1.78
C GLY A 481 -25.75 4.46 -0.53
N ASN A 482 -25.12 4.57 0.65
CA ASN A 482 -25.64 4.08 1.92
C ASN A 482 -25.93 2.57 1.93
N ASN A 483 -25.00 1.78 1.40
CA ASN A 483 -25.05 0.32 1.30
C ASN A 483 -26.16 -0.19 0.34
N LYS A 484 -26.37 0.53 -0.77
CA LYS A 484 -27.36 0.19 -1.81
C LYS A 484 -27.16 -1.24 -2.33
N TYR A 485 -25.93 -1.70 -2.48
CA TYR A 485 -25.58 -3.01 -3.03
C TYR A 485 -25.05 -4.00 -1.98
N ARG A 486 -25.48 -3.80 -0.71
CA ARG A 486 -25.01 -4.66 0.40
C ARG A 486 -25.24 -6.14 0.16
N GLN A 487 -26.44 -6.54 -0.30
CA GLN A 487 -26.76 -7.95 -0.49
C GLN A 487 -25.92 -8.53 -1.63
N GLN A 488 -25.82 -7.84 -2.76
CA GLN A 488 -25.01 -8.26 -3.91
C GLN A 488 -23.52 -8.40 -3.54
N PHE A 489 -23.01 -7.48 -2.70
CA PHE A 489 -21.67 -7.61 -2.13
C PHE A 489 -21.52 -8.89 -1.30
N ILE A 490 -22.44 -9.15 -0.39
CA ILE A 490 -22.41 -10.36 0.46
C ILE A 490 -22.46 -11.62 -0.42
N ASP A 491 -23.37 -11.66 -1.39
CA ASP A 491 -23.53 -12.79 -2.30
C ASP A 491 -22.26 -13.03 -3.11
N ALA A 492 -21.64 -11.97 -3.66
CA ALA A 492 -20.39 -12.07 -4.43
C ALA A 492 -19.22 -12.59 -3.57
N VAL A 493 -19.12 -12.15 -2.31
CA VAL A 493 -18.09 -12.65 -1.38
C VAL A 493 -18.33 -14.09 -1.01
N VAL A 494 -19.57 -14.48 -0.70
CA VAL A 494 -19.93 -15.86 -0.30
C VAL A 494 -19.75 -16.83 -1.46
N GLU A 495 -20.21 -16.46 -2.66
CA GLU A 495 -20.06 -17.27 -3.87
C GLU A 495 -18.59 -17.47 -4.24
N GLY A 496 -17.83 -16.38 -4.24
CA GLY A 496 -16.39 -16.39 -4.58
C GLY A 496 -15.55 -17.13 -3.55
N ASN A 497 -15.99 -17.18 -2.30
CA ASN A 497 -15.18 -17.73 -1.22
C ASN A 497 -15.24 -19.26 -1.20
N GLN A 498 -14.07 -19.90 -1.38
CA GLN A 498 -13.93 -21.36 -1.33
C GLN A 498 -13.79 -21.88 0.12
N THR A 499 -14.55 -21.31 1.05
CA THR A 499 -14.59 -21.76 2.44
C THR A 499 -15.47 -23.02 2.59
N THR A 500 -15.19 -23.80 3.62
CA THR A 500 -16.04 -24.96 3.99
C THR A 500 -17.33 -24.55 4.69
N ASN A 501 -17.45 -23.27 5.12
CA ASN A 501 -18.60 -22.77 5.88
C ASN A 501 -19.15 -21.46 5.32
N GLN A 502 -19.74 -21.51 4.14
CA GLN A 502 -20.37 -20.35 3.49
C GLN A 502 -21.49 -19.71 4.34
N SER A 503 -22.27 -20.52 5.07
CA SER A 503 -23.32 -20.00 5.96
C SER A 503 -22.76 -19.16 7.10
N TRP A 504 -21.57 -19.50 7.61
CA TRP A 504 -20.87 -18.68 8.59
C TRP A 504 -20.44 -17.35 7.98
N VAL A 505 -19.78 -17.36 6.84
CA VAL A 505 -19.34 -16.14 6.15
C VAL A 505 -20.53 -15.23 5.86
N GLN A 506 -21.64 -15.80 5.37
CA GLN A 506 -22.87 -15.05 5.12
C GLN A 506 -23.42 -14.41 6.41
N SER A 507 -23.40 -15.14 7.52
CA SER A 507 -23.87 -14.64 8.82
C SER A 507 -22.98 -13.50 9.34
N VAL A 508 -21.66 -13.66 9.28
CA VAL A 508 -20.69 -12.64 9.71
C VAL A 508 -20.86 -11.34 8.92
N LEU A 509 -20.98 -11.43 7.60
CA LEU A 509 -21.13 -10.27 6.72
C LEU A 509 -22.46 -9.50 6.90
N GLN A 510 -23.42 -10.03 7.68
CA GLN A 510 -24.58 -9.25 8.10
C GLN A 510 -24.23 -8.13 9.09
N ASP A 511 -23.10 -8.18 9.79
CA ASP A 511 -22.60 -7.03 10.55
C ASP A 511 -21.57 -6.27 9.72
N LYS A 512 -21.84 -5.00 9.43
CA LYS A 512 -20.95 -4.13 8.66
C LYS A 512 -19.60 -3.88 9.35
N ASN A 513 -19.53 -4.02 10.66
CA ASN A 513 -18.27 -3.90 11.38
C ASN A 513 -17.35 -5.10 11.11
N ALA A 514 -17.91 -6.29 10.82
CA ALA A 514 -17.15 -7.47 10.44
C ALA A 514 -16.52 -7.39 9.02
N TRP A 515 -16.91 -6.40 8.22
CA TRP A 515 -16.25 -6.13 6.93
C TRP A 515 -14.80 -5.65 7.11
N TYR A 516 -14.48 -5.13 8.29
CA TYR A 516 -13.17 -4.60 8.66
C TYR A 516 -12.49 -5.51 9.68
N MET A 517 -11.17 -5.45 9.72
CA MET A 517 -10.38 -6.26 10.64
C MET A 517 -10.43 -5.72 12.08
N PRO A 518 -10.20 -6.58 13.08
CA PRO A 518 -10.00 -6.12 14.45
C PRO A 518 -8.68 -5.35 14.57
N LEU A 519 -8.63 -4.41 15.51
CA LEU A 519 -7.38 -3.80 15.95
C LEU A 519 -6.53 -4.84 16.70
N PRO A 520 -5.19 -4.82 16.58
CA PRO A 520 -4.32 -5.77 17.25
C PRO A 520 -4.52 -5.75 18.77
N GLN A 521 -4.55 -6.93 19.39
CA GLN A 521 -4.73 -7.06 20.84
C GLN A 521 -3.65 -6.35 21.64
N ALA A 522 -2.40 -6.43 21.17
CA ALA A 522 -1.28 -5.76 21.81
C ALA A 522 -1.48 -4.23 21.89
N ASP A 523 -2.03 -3.60 20.85
CA ASP A 523 -2.28 -2.16 20.85
C ASP A 523 -3.41 -1.79 21.81
N ILE A 524 -4.47 -2.61 21.88
CA ILE A 524 -5.56 -2.41 22.84
C ILE A 524 -5.06 -2.49 24.29
N GLU A 525 -4.12 -3.38 24.57
CA GLU A 525 -3.55 -3.57 25.91
C GLU A 525 -2.60 -2.43 26.33
N HIS A 526 -1.90 -1.81 25.37
CA HIS A 526 -0.89 -0.79 25.64
C HIS A 526 -1.37 0.65 25.40
N ASN A 527 -2.56 0.83 24.82
CA ASN A 527 -3.15 2.15 24.56
C ASN A 527 -4.54 2.25 25.20
N SER A 528 -4.60 2.90 26.34
CA SER A 528 -5.82 2.99 27.17
C SER A 528 -6.99 3.73 26.48
N LEU A 529 -6.72 4.52 25.43
CA LEU A 529 -7.73 5.27 24.67
C LEU A 529 -8.22 4.50 23.43
N LEU A 530 -7.60 3.36 23.11
CA LEU A 530 -7.94 2.61 21.91
C LEU A 530 -9.08 1.64 22.18
N VAL A 531 -10.18 1.82 21.46
CA VAL A 531 -11.38 0.99 21.58
C VAL A 531 -11.48 0.06 20.38
N GLN A 532 -11.67 -1.24 20.63
CA GLN A 532 -11.80 -2.27 19.60
C GLN A 532 -12.96 -1.98 18.63
N ASN A 533 -12.88 -2.52 17.41
CA ASN A 533 -14.00 -2.57 16.48
C ASN A 533 -15.20 -3.30 17.15
N PRO A 534 -16.43 -2.72 17.10
CA PRO A 534 -17.59 -3.23 17.85
C PRO A 534 -17.90 -4.71 17.63
N TYR A 535 -17.68 -5.25 16.43
CA TYR A 535 -17.91 -6.67 16.14
C TYR A 535 -17.01 -7.58 16.99
N TYR A 536 -15.76 -7.20 17.22
CA TYR A 536 -14.78 -7.98 17.96
C TYR A 536 -14.67 -7.60 19.44
N ALA A 537 -15.32 -6.51 19.87
CA ALA A 537 -15.30 -6.07 21.27
C ALA A 537 -16.14 -6.96 22.20
N SER A 538 -17.12 -7.67 21.66
CA SER A 538 -18.06 -8.50 22.42
C SER A 538 -17.60 -9.92 22.68
N GLY A 539 -16.40 -10.32 22.24
CA GLY A 539 -15.86 -11.67 22.45
C GLY A 539 -16.62 -12.78 21.69
N ASN A 540 -17.20 -12.43 20.54
CA ASN A 540 -17.89 -13.37 19.64
C ASN A 540 -16.93 -14.24 18.85
#